data_b9dbad98e2b30d1d2f8ba91ec14e7d06
#
_entry.id   b9dbad98e2b30d1d2f8ba91ec14e7d06
#
_cell.length_a   1.000
_cell.length_b   1.000
_cell.length_c   1.000
_cell.angle_alpha   90.00
_cell.angle_beta   90.00
_cell.angle_gamma   90.00
#
_symmetry.space_group_name_H-M   'P 1'
#
loop_
_entity.id
_entity.type
_entity.pdbx_description
1 polymer ?
#
loop_
_entity_poly.entity_id
_entity_poly.type
_entity_poly.pdbx_seq_one_letter_code
_entity_poly.pdbx_strand_id
1 'polypeptide(L)'
;FNKEEPGWTGLALAENEDVSFRSISYNHAPKLSAWFKECGFFNFSNPDKDKIHVHFLEPGASIPIHRDYEDNNLSGINFAVTQPQGCKFLVDEYGEIPFEKPGDVFLVQIGKDHSVYNNSDDLRIHILPKVPMNEQKIVERILL
;
A
#
# COMPACT_ATOMS: atom_id res chain seq x y z
N PHE A 1 8.38 -6.93 -8.97
CA PHE A 1 8.60 -5.68 -8.23
C PHE A 1 9.75 -5.84 -7.23
N ASN A 2 10.97 -5.85 -7.72
CA ASN A 2 12.17 -6.09 -6.90
C ASN A 2 13.25 -5.02 -7.14
N LYS A 3 12.87 -3.78 -7.31
CA LYS A 3 13.85 -2.70 -7.27
C LYS A 3 13.79 -2.05 -5.90
N GLU A 4 14.67 -2.50 -5.03
CA GLU A 4 14.99 -1.74 -3.84
C GLU A 4 15.72 -0.47 -4.27
N GLU A 5 15.01 0.61 -4.26
CA GLU A 5 15.65 1.90 -4.27
C GLU A 5 16.22 2.15 -2.85
N PRO A 6 17.36 2.80 -2.72
CA PRO A 6 17.92 3.13 -1.42
C PRO A 6 16.89 3.84 -0.53
N GLY A 7 16.70 3.33 0.67
CA GLY A 7 15.73 3.89 1.63
C GLY A 7 14.27 3.51 1.43
N TRP A 8 13.95 2.67 0.45
CA TRP A 8 12.61 2.11 0.29
C TRP A 8 12.61 0.61 0.56
N THR A 9 11.79 0.18 1.51
CA THR A 9 11.59 -1.23 1.85
C THR A 9 10.12 -1.58 1.77
N GLY A 10 9.79 -2.61 1.01
CA GLY A 10 8.47 -3.23 0.95
C GLY A 10 8.46 -4.56 1.69
N LEU A 11 7.45 -4.77 2.53
CA LEU A 11 7.16 -6.02 3.21
C LEU A 11 5.77 -6.48 2.82
N ALA A 12 5.60 -7.75 2.45
CA ALA A 12 4.29 -8.33 2.19
C ALA A 12 3.86 -9.25 3.34
N LEU A 13 2.66 -9.03 3.88
CA LEU A 13 1.98 -10.00 4.74
C LEU A 13 1.19 -10.96 3.84
N ALA A 14 1.41 -12.26 3.99
CA ALA A 14 0.80 -13.31 3.19
C ALA A 14 0.42 -14.51 4.04
N GLU A 15 -0.41 -15.42 3.49
CA GLU A 15 -0.79 -16.65 4.19
C GLU A 15 0.44 -17.50 4.51
N ASN A 16 1.36 -17.61 3.55
CA ASN A 16 2.65 -18.31 3.71
C ASN A 16 3.79 -17.34 3.47
N GLU A 17 4.92 -17.60 4.15
CA GLU A 17 6.13 -16.85 3.90
C GLU A 17 6.68 -17.19 2.50
N ASP A 18 6.98 -16.15 1.75
CA ASP A 18 7.60 -16.25 0.43
C ASP A 18 8.84 -15.36 0.42
N VAL A 19 10.00 -16.02 0.51
CA VAL A 19 11.30 -15.32 0.56
C VAL A 19 11.60 -14.51 -0.70
N SER A 20 10.99 -14.84 -1.85
CA SER A 20 11.20 -14.12 -3.10
C SER A 20 10.57 -12.71 -3.08
N PHE A 21 9.56 -12.50 -2.22
CA PHE A 21 8.82 -11.24 -2.08
C PHE A 21 9.03 -10.54 -0.73
N ARG A 22 9.98 -11.01 0.09
CA ARG A 22 10.13 -10.55 1.47
C ARG A 22 8.80 -10.56 2.23
N SER A 23 8.03 -11.62 2.04
CA SER A 23 6.76 -11.78 2.74
C SER A 23 6.98 -12.45 4.10
N ILE A 24 6.12 -12.09 5.03
CA ILE A 24 5.98 -12.77 6.32
C ILE A 24 4.57 -13.30 6.47
N SER A 25 4.43 -14.39 7.22
CA SER A 25 3.13 -14.95 7.51
C SER A 25 2.23 -13.97 8.26
N TYR A 26 0.93 -14.03 8.02
CA TYR A 26 -0.10 -13.30 8.78
C TYR A 26 0.01 -13.50 10.30
N ASN A 27 0.59 -14.61 10.73
CA ASN A 27 0.80 -14.91 12.15
C ASN A 27 1.74 -13.91 12.84
N HIS A 28 2.59 -13.22 12.11
CA HIS A 28 3.46 -12.17 12.65
C HIS A 28 2.73 -10.85 12.93
N ALA A 29 1.56 -10.66 12.33
CA ALA A 29 0.71 -9.49 12.57
C ALA A 29 -0.77 -9.92 12.77
N PRO A 30 -1.09 -10.72 13.78
CA PRO A 30 -2.39 -11.41 13.87
C PRO A 30 -3.56 -10.46 14.00
N LYS A 31 -3.43 -9.35 14.70
CA LYS A 31 -4.51 -8.35 14.84
C LYS A 31 -4.79 -7.62 13.53
N LEU A 32 -3.75 -7.21 12.82
CA LEU A 32 -3.85 -6.54 11.52
C LEU A 32 -4.46 -7.50 10.49
N SER A 33 -3.99 -8.73 10.45
CA SER A 33 -4.48 -9.76 9.54
C SER A 33 -5.94 -10.12 9.80
N ALA A 34 -6.33 -10.27 11.08
CA ALA A 34 -7.72 -10.52 11.46
C ALA A 34 -8.64 -9.38 11.04
N TRP A 35 -8.22 -8.13 11.23
CA TRP A 35 -9.00 -6.96 10.83
C TRP A 35 -9.18 -6.90 9.31
N PHE A 36 -8.12 -7.09 8.54
CA PHE A 36 -8.24 -7.11 7.07
C PHE A 36 -9.08 -8.27 6.57
N LYS A 37 -9.00 -9.43 7.22
CA LYS A 37 -9.84 -10.58 6.90
C LYS A 37 -11.32 -10.29 7.16
N GLU A 38 -11.63 -9.67 8.28
CA GLU A 38 -12.98 -9.23 8.62
C GLU A 38 -13.52 -8.21 7.61
N CYS A 39 -12.68 -7.32 7.09
CA CYS A 39 -13.00 -6.39 6.02
C CYS A 39 -13.19 -7.06 4.64
N GLY A 40 -12.83 -8.33 4.49
CA GLY A 40 -13.00 -9.09 3.24
C GLY A 40 -11.84 -8.99 2.26
N PHE A 41 -10.66 -8.51 2.67
CA PHE A 41 -9.50 -8.35 1.79
C PHE A 41 -8.86 -9.64 1.30
N PHE A 42 -9.14 -10.77 1.93
CA PHE A 42 -8.58 -12.08 1.61
C PHE A 42 -9.56 -13.00 0.85
N ASN A 43 -10.55 -12.44 0.19
CA ASN A 43 -11.53 -13.20 -0.59
C ASN A 43 -11.19 -13.29 -2.08
N PHE A 44 -9.90 -13.15 -2.42
CA PHE A 44 -9.44 -13.23 -3.80
C PHE A 44 -8.89 -14.63 -4.10
N SER A 45 -9.23 -15.16 -5.25
CA SER A 45 -8.71 -16.45 -5.74
C SER A 45 -7.25 -16.37 -6.24
N ASN A 46 -6.66 -15.18 -6.20
CA ASN A 46 -5.29 -14.95 -6.66
C ASN A 46 -4.38 -14.62 -5.47
N PRO A 47 -3.40 -15.48 -5.14
CA PRO A 47 -2.49 -15.28 -4.02
C PRO A 47 -1.72 -13.95 -4.06
N ASP A 48 -1.43 -13.43 -5.25
CA ASP A 48 -0.74 -12.15 -5.39
C ASP A 48 -1.61 -10.95 -5.00
N LYS A 49 -2.93 -11.13 -5.03
CA LYS A 49 -3.90 -10.10 -4.62
C LYS A 49 -4.21 -10.15 -3.13
N ASP A 50 -3.98 -11.29 -2.49
CA ASP A 50 -4.26 -11.50 -1.06
C ASP A 50 -3.13 -11.01 -0.15
N LYS A 51 -2.13 -10.35 -0.70
CA LYS A 51 -1.02 -9.78 0.07
C LYS A 51 -1.33 -8.35 0.50
N ILE A 52 -0.99 -8.07 1.75
CA ILE A 52 -1.00 -6.70 2.29
C ILE A 52 0.43 -6.20 2.29
N HIS A 53 0.67 -5.14 1.54
CA HIS A 53 2.00 -4.53 1.47
C HIS A 53 2.16 -3.47 2.55
N VAL A 54 3.30 -3.45 3.22
CA VAL A 54 3.72 -2.39 4.12
C VAL A 54 4.96 -1.74 3.52
N HIS A 55 4.88 -0.46 3.24
CA HIS A 55 5.98 0.30 2.68
C HIS A 55 6.60 1.21 3.75
N PHE A 56 7.90 1.11 3.87
CA PHE A 56 8.75 1.94 4.70
C PHE A 56 9.59 2.82 3.78
N LEU A 57 9.49 4.13 3.92
CA LEU A 57 10.25 5.09 3.13
C LEU A 57 11.04 5.99 4.06
N GLU A 58 12.36 5.83 4.03
CA GLU A 58 13.29 6.58 4.88
C GLU A 58 13.32 8.07 4.54
N PRO A 59 13.81 8.92 5.45
CA PRO A 59 14.07 10.34 5.17
C PRO A 59 14.89 10.53 3.90
N GLY A 60 14.45 11.42 3.02
CA GLY A 60 15.10 11.73 1.76
C GLY A 60 14.93 10.69 0.64
N ALA A 61 14.30 9.55 0.92
CA ALA A 61 14.10 8.51 -0.07
C ALA A 61 12.88 8.75 -0.95
N SER A 62 12.82 8.04 -2.08
CA SER A 62 11.71 8.09 -3.01
C SER A 62 11.36 6.73 -3.56
N ILE A 63 10.11 6.56 -3.94
CA ILE A 63 9.62 5.49 -4.80
C ILE A 63 9.49 6.10 -6.19
N PRO A 64 10.32 5.68 -7.17
CA PRO A 64 10.32 6.27 -8.49
C PRO A 64 8.99 6.05 -9.23
N ILE A 65 8.77 6.78 -10.29
CA ILE A 65 7.57 6.64 -11.12
C ILE A 65 7.45 5.21 -11.64
N HIS A 66 6.32 4.58 -11.36
CA HIS A 66 6.01 3.22 -11.78
C HIS A 66 4.50 2.99 -11.82
N ARG A 67 4.10 1.83 -12.35
CA ARG A 67 2.75 1.26 -12.27
C ARG A 67 2.82 -0.07 -11.58
N ASP A 68 1.86 -0.36 -10.72
CA ASP A 68 1.83 -1.65 -10.05
C ASP A 68 1.29 -2.77 -10.94
N TYR A 69 0.36 -2.45 -11.83
CA TYR A 69 -0.24 -3.39 -12.77
C TYR A 69 -0.62 -2.70 -14.07
N GLU A 70 -0.55 -3.42 -15.18
CA GLU A 70 -1.12 -2.99 -16.46
C GLU A 70 -2.66 -3.05 -16.46
N ASP A 71 -3.23 -3.78 -15.51
CA ASP A 71 -4.68 -3.93 -15.35
C ASP A 71 -5.26 -2.77 -14.54
N ASN A 72 -5.98 -1.89 -15.20
CA ASN A 72 -6.68 -0.76 -14.59
C ASN A 72 -7.82 -1.16 -13.63
N ASN A 73 -8.05 -2.46 -13.42
CA ASN A 73 -9.12 -2.97 -12.57
C ASN A 73 -8.73 -3.11 -11.09
N LEU A 74 -7.48 -2.77 -10.71
CA LEU A 74 -7.02 -2.82 -9.34
C LEU A 74 -6.79 -1.42 -8.79
N SER A 75 -7.32 -1.20 -7.60
CA SER A 75 -6.99 -0.03 -6.76
C SER A 75 -6.21 -0.47 -5.54
N GLY A 76 -5.27 0.35 -5.13
CA GLY A 76 -4.62 0.24 -3.84
C GLY A 76 -5.33 1.13 -2.82
N ILE A 77 -5.78 0.55 -1.71
CA ILE A 77 -6.12 1.34 -0.55
C ILE A 77 -4.82 1.67 0.17
N ASN A 78 -4.61 2.93 0.47
CA ASN A 78 -3.43 3.41 1.16
C ASN A 78 -3.80 3.95 2.53
N PHE A 79 -3.30 3.30 3.58
CA PHE A 79 -3.44 3.73 4.97
C PHE A 79 -2.14 4.38 5.43
N ALA A 80 -2.20 5.64 5.81
CA ALA A 80 -1.07 6.31 6.43
C ALA A 80 -0.94 5.87 7.90
N VAL A 81 0.09 5.08 8.21
CA VAL A 81 0.47 4.78 9.59
C VAL A 81 1.25 5.94 10.16
N THR A 82 2.22 6.44 9.40
CA THR A 82 2.88 7.72 9.63
C THR A 82 2.81 8.55 8.37
N GLN A 83 2.60 9.84 8.50
CA GLN A 83 2.59 10.80 7.40
C GLN A 83 3.36 12.05 7.82
N PRO A 84 4.70 12.02 7.74
CA PRO A 84 5.50 13.19 8.05
C PRO A 84 5.22 14.34 7.10
N GLN A 85 5.31 15.56 7.61
CA GLN A 85 5.22 16.75 6.77
C GLN A 85 6.38 16.79 5.76
N GLY A 86 6.07 17.01 4.47
CA GLY A 86 7.06 16.96 3.38
C GLY A 86 7.00 15.68 2.56
N CYS A 87 6.20 14.68 2.97
CA CYS A 87 5.92 13.53 2.12
C CYS A 87 4.89 13.87 1.05
N LYS A 88 5.14 13.41 -0.18
CA LYS A 88 4.24 13.61 -1.32
C LYS A 88 3.96 12.28 -2.02
N PHE A 89 2.71 12.07 -2.38
CA PHE A 89 2.28 10.96 -3.23
C PHE A 89 1.63 11.56 -4.49
N LEU A 90 2.25 11.35 -5.63
CA LEU A 90 1.83 11.89 -6.92
C LEU A 90 1.27 10.77 -7.79
N VAL A 91 0.14 11.01 -8.41
CA VAL A 91 -0.49 10.10 -9.38
C VAL A 91 -0.72 10.86 -10.68
N ASP A 92 -0.32 10.27 -11.79
CA ASP A 92 -0.52 10.86 -13.11
C ASP A 92 -1.99 11.17 -13.37
N GLU A 93 -2.27 12.30 -14.01
CA GLU A 93 -3.60 12.86 -14.28
C GLU A 93 -4.35 13.40 -13.04
N TYR A 94 -4.03 12.94 -11.81
CA TYR A 94 -4.73 13.36 -10.59
C TYR A 94 -3.94 14.36 -9.74
N GLY A 95 -2.62 14.38 -9.88
CA GLY A 95 -1.74 15.22 -9.09
C GLY A 95 -1.41 14.62 -7.72
N GLU A 96 -1.27 15.47 -6.71
CA GLU A 96 -0.91 15.06 -5.36
C GLU A 96 -2.13 14.49 -4.60
N ILE A 97 -1.96 13.29 -4.04
CA ILE A 97 -2.96 12.72 -3.11
C ILE A 97 -2.80 13.41 -1.75
N PRO A 98 -3.86 13.99 -1.19
CA PRO A 98 -3.77 14.88 -0.04
C PRO A 98 -3.67 14.14 1.30
N PHE A 99 -2.63 13.32 1.48
CA PHE A 99 -2.30 12.79 2.80
C PHE A 99 -1.77 13.91 3.70
N GLU A 100 -2.37 14.09 4.86
CA GLU A 100 -2.00 15.14 5.80
C GLU A 100 -1.49 14.58 7.13
N LYS A 101 -2.04 13.46 7.60
CA LYS A 101 -1.80 12.94 8.95
C LYS A 101 -1.90 11.41 9.03
N PRO A 102 -1.35 10.80 10.09
CA PRO A 102 -1.61 9.41 10.43
C PRO A 102 -3.13 9.13 10.52
N GLY A 103 -3.55 8.01 9.99
CA GLY A 103 -4.95 7.60 9.91
C GLY A 103 -5.67 8.03 8.62
N ASP A 104 -5.08 8.86 7.78
CA ASP A 104 -5.64 9.16 6.47
C ASP A 104 -5.66 7.91 5.59
N VAL A 105 -6.77 7.75 4.85
CA VAL A 105 -6.99 6.60 3.97
C VAL A 105 -7.47 7.09 2.61
N PHE A 106 -6.79 6.68 1.56
CA PHE A 106 -7.17 6.98 0.19
C PHE A 106 -7.21 5.72 -0.67
N LEU A 107 -8.18 5.69 -1.57
CA LEU A 107 -8.22 4.74 -2.66
C LEU A 107 -7.40 5.32 -3.82
N VAL A 108 -6.31 4.64 -4.17
CA VAL A 108 -5.39 5.09 -5.21
C VAL A 108 -5.46 4.16 -6.41
N GLN A 109 -5.62 4.73 -7.58
CA GLN A 109 -5.59 3.96 -8.84
C GLN A 109 -4.15 3.61 -9.21
N ILE A 110 -3.69 2.47 -8.73
CA ILE A 110 -2.31 1.99 -8.88
C ILE A 110 -1.94 1.54 -10.30
N GLY A 111 -2.92 1.41 -11.19
CA GLY A 111 -2.72 1.23 -12.64
C GLY A 111 -2.26 2.49 -13.37
N LYS A 112 -2.26 3.65 -12.72
CA LYS A 112 -1.68 4.90 -13.23
C LYS A 112 -0.23 5.04 -12.77
N ASP A 113 0.55 5.78 -13.54
CA ASP A 113 1.91 6.13 -13.14
C ASP A 113 1.87 6.93 -11.83
N HIS A 114 2.61 6.48 -10.85
CA HIS A 114 2.65 7.13 -9.55
C HIS A 114 4.05 7.09 -8.93
N SER A 115 4.30 8.03 -8.02
CA SER A 115 5.57 8.16 -7.32
C SER A 115 5.35 8.68 -5.91
N VAL A 116 6.31 8.41 -5.03
CA VAL A 116 6.27 8.86 -3.64
C VAL A 116 7.61 9.46 -3.25
N TYR A 117 7.58 10.57 -2.53
CA TYR A 117 8.77 11.25 -2.01
C TYR A 117 8.62 11.46 -0.51
N ASN A 118 9.70 11.21 0.23
CA ASN A 118 9.80 11.56 1.63
C ASN A 118 10.84 12.66 1.83
N ASN A 119 10.43 13.90 1.73
CA ASN A 119 11.29 15.08 1.94
C ASN A 119 11.24 15.56 3.41
N SER A 120 11.07 14.63 4.34
CA SER A 120 11.05 14.88 5.78
C SER A 120 12.24 14.24 6.48
N ASP A 121 12.37 14.49 7.77
CA ASP A 121 13.39 13.87 8.64
C ASP A 121 12.89 12.60 9.34
N ASP A 122 11.63 12.19 9.09
CA ASP A 122 11.01 11.06 9.75
C ASP A 122 10.63 9.94 8.76
N LEU A 123 10.51 8.72 9.29
CA LEU A 123 10.12 7.55 8.53
C LEU A 123 8.65 7.60 8.12
N ARG A 124 8.36 7.45 6.82
CA ARG A 124 7.01 7.29 6.30
C ARG A 124 6.64 5.80 6.22
N ILE A 125 5.51 5.44 6.80
CA ILE A 125 4.98 4.05 6.81
C ILE A 125 3.55 4.06 6.31
N HIS A 126 3.29 3.32 5.22
CA HIS A 126 1.96 3.10 4.69
C HIS A 126 1.65 1.60 4.54
N ILE A 127 0.38 1.24 4.72
CA ILE A 127 -0.13 -0.12 4.53
C ILE A 127 -1.05 -0.11 3.32
N LEU A 128 -0.83 -1.04 2.41
CA LEU A 128 -1.45 -1.09 1.10
C LEU A 128 -2.08 -2.46 0.82
N PRO A 129 -3.33 -2.70 1.23
CA PRO A 129 -4.12 -3.79 0.67
C PRO A 129 -4.56 -3.44 -0.75
N LYS A 130 -4.69 -4.44 -1.61
CA LYS A 130 -5.18 -4.29 -2.98
C LYS A 130 -6.62 -4.74 -3.06
N VAL A 131 -7.42 -4.00 -3.81
CA VAL A 131 -8.86 -4.27 -3.97
C VAL A 131 -9.23 -4.21 -5.44
N PRO A 132 -9.95 -5.20 -5.98
CA PRO A 132 -10.57 -5.07 -7.31
C PRO A 132 -11.54 -3.88 -7.34
N MET A 133 -11.52 -3.11 -8.42
CA MET A 133 -12.38 -1.92 -8.56
C MET A 133 -13.88 -2.21 -8.48
N ASN A 134 -14.29 -3.45 -8.77
CA ASN A 134 -15.68 -3.89 -8.69
C ASN A 134 -16.13 -4.28 -7.28
N GLU A 135 -15.21 -4.34 -6.32
CA GLU A 135 -15.48 -4.68 -4.91
C GLU A 135 -15.72 -3.43 -4.05
N GLN A 136 -16.50 -2.50 -4.56
CA GLN A 136 -16.80 -1.22 -3.91
C GLN A 136 -17.33 -1.36 -2.48
N LYS A 137 -18.03 -2.46 -2.19
CA LYS A 137 -18.53 -2.77 -0.83
C LYS A 137 -17.42 -2.95 0.22
N ILE A 138 -16.22 -3.35 -0.20
CA ILE A 138 -15.07 -3.48 0.70
C ILE A 138 -14.58 -2.10 1.08
N VAL A 139 -14.51 -1.19 0.12
CA VAL A 139 -14.09 0.20 0.33
C VAL A 139 -15.05 0.90 1.28
N GLU A 140 -16.36 0.74 1.08
CA GLU A 140 -17.39 1.34 1.94
C GLU A 140 -17.30 0.89 3.39
N ARG A 141 -16.92 -0.38 3.65
CA ARG A 141 -16.75 -0.90 5.02
C ARG A 141 -15.54 -0.32 5.75
N ILE A 142 -14.52 0.11 5.03
CA ILE A 142 -13.28 0.65 5.62
C ILE A 142 -13.41 2.13 5.91
N LEU A 143 -14.16 2.85 5.08
CA LEU A 143 -14.34 4.30 5.21
C LEU A 143 -15.44 4.69 6.20
N LEU A 144 -16.19 3.71 6.69
CA LEU A 144 -17.22 3.90 7.73
C LEU A 144 -16.69 3.51 9.11
#